data_2ac21429bb224b2604727eca1d5f265d
#
_entry.id   2ac21429bb224b2604727eca1d5f265d
#
_cell.length_a   1.000
_cell.length_b   1.000
_cell.length_c   1.000
_cell.angle_alpha   90.00
_cell.angle_beta   90.00
_cell.angle_gamma   90.00
#
_symmetry.space_group_name_H-M   'P 1'
#
loop_
_entity.id
_entity.type
_entity.pdbx_description
1 polymer ?
#
loop_
_entity_poly.entity_id
_entity_poly.type
_entity_poly.pdbx_seq_one_letter_code
_entity_poly.pdbx_strand_id
1 'polypeptide(L)'
;MPESPPDALRFLDPVAVSQLDSMELRARLIVEGFMTGLHRSPYHGFSVEFAEHRPYHPGDELRHVDWKVYAKTDRYYIKQYEEETNLRHYVVLDTSASMHYKGEAALSKLEYGAYLAAGLHHLMLRQRDATGLMAFDETVHTVRPPSAAPAQRQTLLHTLDALVQRDATGTQTNAATALSEVAERIGRRSLVVVITDLFENVGAHD
;
A
#
# COMPACT_ATOMS: atom_id res chain seq x y z
N MET A 1 17.59 -32.52 8.15
CA MET A 1 18.02 -31.20 7.65
C MET A 1 16.74 -30.43 7.35
N PRO A 2 16.49 -29.23 7.93
CA PRO A 2 15.34 -28.43 7.55
C PRO A 2 15.52 -27.96 6.12
N GLU A 3 14.53 -28.20 5.28
CA GLU A 3 14.47 -27.68 3.90
C GLU A 3 14.54 -26.16 3.93
N SER A 4 15.44 -25.61 3.14
CA SER A 4 15.55 -24.15 2.95
C SER A 4 14.21 -23.65 2.38
N PRO A 5 13.65 -22.55 2.89
CA PRO A 5 12.43 -21.97 2.32
C PRO A 5 12.64 -21.63 0.85
N PRO A 6 11.58 -21.73 0.02
CA PRO A 6 11.67 -21.43 -1.39
C PRO A 6 12.22 -20.01 -1.62
N ASP A 7 13.05 -19.85 -2.65
CA ASP A 7 13.81 -18.62 -2.95
C ASP A 7 12.95 -17.33 -2.93
N ALA A 8 11.67 -17.42 -3.23
CA ALA A 8 10.73 -16.30 -3.19
C ALA A 8 10.53 -15.71 -1.77
N LEU A 9 10.72 -16.50 -0.70
CA LEU A 9 10.59 -16.04 0.68
C LEU A 9 11.85 -15.34 1.20
N ARG A 10 13.00 -15.49 0.55
CA ARG A 10 14.23 -14.78 0.90
C ARG A 10 14.10 -13.26 0.77
N PHE A 11 13.29 -12.78 -0.17
CA PHE A 11 13.04 -11.36 -0.37
C PHE A 11 12.09 -10.74 0.66
N LEU A 12 11.47 -11.58 1.49
CA LEU A 12 10.60 -11.16 2.60
C LEU A 12 11.30 -11.25 3.96
N ASP A 13 12.56 -11.68 4.00
CA ASP A 13 13.34 -11.68 5.24
C ASP A 13 13.66 -10.24 5.65
N PRO A 14 13.09 -9.76 6.78
CA PRO A 14 13.30 -8.39 7.26
C PRO A 14 14.76 -8.06 7.50
N VAL A 15 15.57 -9.05 7.90
CA VAL A 15 17.01 -8.87 8.17
C VAL A 15 17.76 -8.62 6.87
N ALA A 16 17.50 -9.42 5.83
CA ALA A 16 18.08 -9.21 4.51
C ALA A 16 17.68 -7.86 3.90
N VAL A 17 16.41 -7.47 4.06
CA VAL A 17 15.89 -6.19 3.60
C VAL A 17 16.52 -5.02 4.36
N SER A 18 16.76 -5.16 5.66
CA SER A 18 17.36 -4.10 6.48
C SER A 18 18.81 -3.77 6.11
N GLN A 19 19.53 -4.70 5.50
CA GLN A 19 20.93 -4.50 5.07
C GLN A 19 21.07 -3.64 3.81
N LEU A 20 19.96 -3.26 3.18
CA LEU A 20 19.99 -2.41 1.99
C LEU A 20 20.15 -0.94 2.36
N ASP A 21 20.95 -0.22 1.57
CA ASP A 21 21.34 1.17 1.86
C ASP A 21 20.19 2.19 1.74
N SER A 22 19.10 1.85 1.05
CA SER A 22 18.00 2.80 0.86
C SER A 22 16.62 2.20 1.05
N MET A 23 15.70 2.99 1.59
CA MET A 23 14.29 2.63 1.73
C MET A 23 13.64 2.28 0.37
N GLU A 24 14.07 2.91 -0.72
CA GLU A 24 13.56 2.61 -2.06
C GLU A 24 13.91 1.19 -2.50
N LEU A 25 15.15 0.74 -2.28
CA LEU A 25 15.58 -0.62 -2.57
C LEU A 25 14.82 -1.64 -1.71
N ARG A 26 14.61 -1.32 -0.43
CA ARG A 26 13.83 -2.14 0.50
C ARG A 26 12.40 -2.32 0.02
N ALA A 27 11.72 -1.21 -0.31
CA ALA A 27 10.36 -1.21 -0.85
C ALA A 27 10.24 -2.04 -2.15
N ARG A 28 11.19 -1.86 -3.06
CA ARG A 28 11.21 -2.58 -4.33
C ARG A 28 11.37 -4.08 -4.14
N LEU A 29 12.29 -4.52 -3.30
CA LEU A 29 12.53 -5.95 -3.06
C LEU A 29 11.37 -6.63 -2.35
N ILE A 30 10.74 -5.96 -1.37
CA ILE A 30 9.52 -6.47 -0.73
C ILE A 30 8.44 -6.74 -1.78
N VAL A 31 8.21 -5.79 -2.69
CA VAL A 31 7.19 -5.94 -3.73
C VAL A 31 7.57 -6.99 -4.77
N GLU A 32 8.82 -7.03 -5.24
CA GLU A 32 9.28 -8.04 -6.21
C GLU A 32 9.19 -9.45 -5.63
N GLY A 33 9.54 -9.64 -4.35
CA GLY A 33 9.38 -10.91 -3.65
C GLY A 33 7.90 -11.32 -3.51
N PHE A 34 7.02 -10.36 -3.23
CA PHE A 34 5.59 -10.59 -3.09
C PHE A 34 4.91 -10.89 -4.43
N MET A 35 5.28 -10.17 -5.50
CA MET A 35 4.68 -10.35 -6.83
C MET A 35 5.05 -11.65 -7.53
N THR A 36 6.17 -12.27 -7.17
CA THR A 36 6.55 -13.58 -7.71
C THR A 36 5.57 -14.69 -7.25
N GLY A 37 4.79 -14.46 -6.19
CA GLY A 37 3.80 -15.38 -5.65
C GLY A 37 2.33 -15.00 -5.87
N LEU A 38 2.03 -13.81 -6.41
CA LEU A 38 0.65 -13.34 -6.51
C LEU A 38 -0.01 -13.66 -7.85
N HIS A 39 -1.12 -14.37 -7.77
CA HIS A 39 -2.10 -14.50 -8.84
C HIS A 39 -2.77 -13.16 -9.14
N ARG A 40 -3.15 -12.95 -10.42
CA ARG A 40 -3.93 -11.80 -10.86
C ARG A 40 -5.17 -11.61 -9.99
N SER A 41 -5.35 -10.41 -9.44
CA SER A 41 -6.57 -10.05 -8.71
C SER A 41 -7.78 -10.05 -9.67
N PRO A 42 -8.91 -10.66 -9.28
CA PRO A 42 -10.13 -10.65 -10.08
C PRO A 42 -10.98 -9.37 -9.91
N TYR A 43 -10.51 -8.37 -9.18
CA TYR A 43 -11.28 -7.15 -8.95
C TYR A 43 -11.05 -6.13 -10.06
N HIS A 44 -12.14 -5.76 -10.73
CA HIS A 44 -12.21 -4.72 -11.75
C HIS A 44 -12.63 -3.38 -11.12
N GLY A 45 -11.90 -2.32 -11.35
CA GLY A 45 -12.18 -0.97 -10.83
C GLY A 45 -12.88 -0.06 -11.86
N PHE A 46 -13.20 1.18 -11.49
CA PHE A 46 -14.15 2.08 -12.20
C PHE A 46 -13.54 3.10 -13.18
N SER A 47 -12.30 2.97 -13.58
CA SER A 47 -11.71 3.81 -14.64
C SER A 47 -11.43 2.97 -15.88
N VAL A 48 -11.80 3.50 -17.03
CA VAL A 48 -11.95 2.72 -18.25
C VAL A 48 -10.89 3.16 -19.26
N GLU A 49 -9.74 2.49 -19.32
CA GLU A 49 -8.87 2.57 -20.49
C GLU A 49 -9.18 1.45 -21.48
N PHE A 50 -9.15 1.79 -22.79
CA PHE A 50 -9.31 0.79 -23.84
C PHE A 50 -8.13 -0.19 -23.79
N ALA A 51 -8.39 -1.47 -23.51
CA ALA A 51 -7.37 -2.50 -23.46
C ALA A 51 -7.19 -3.19 -24.81
N GLU A 52 -8.25 -3.81 -25.31
CA GLU A 52 -8.19 -4.58 -26.56
C GLU A 52 -9.55 -4.77 -27.20
N HIS A 53 -9.55 -5.27 -28.44
CA HIS A 53 -10.74 -5.75 -29.11
C HIS A 53 -10.86 -7.27 -28.99
N ARG A 54 -11.99 -7.73 -28.48
CA ARG A 54 -12.36 -9.14 -28.45
C ARG A 54 -13.46 -9.42 -29.48
N PRO A 55 -13.46 -10.57 -30.18
CA PRO A 55 -14.60 -10.96 -31.02
C PRO A 55 -15.91 -10.97 -30.22
N TYR A 56 -17.00 -10.53 -30.83
CA TYR A 56 -18.34 -10.59 -30.26
C TYR A 56 -18.78 -12.04 -30.08
N HIS A 57 -19.39 -12.36 -28.95
CA HIS A 57 -20.10 -13.63 -28.71
C HIS A 57 -21.57 -13.37 -28.46
N PRO A 58 -22.48 -14.28 -28.90
CA PRO A 58 -23.91 -14.17 -28.61
C PRO A 58 -24.14 -14.05 -27.10
N GLY A 59 -24.81 -12.96 -26.69
CA GLY A 59 -25.05 -12.61 -25.28
C GLY A 59 -24.26 -11.37 -24.81
N ASP A 60 -23.30 -10.90 -25.58
CA ASP A 60 -22.60 -9.65 -25.27
C ASP A 60 -23.52 -8.43 -25.50
N GLU A 61 -23.34 -7.40 -24.66
CA GLU A 61 -24.12 -6.15 -24.80
C GLU A 61 -23.69 -5.35 -26.04
N LEU A 62 -24.63 -5.05 -26.92
CA LEU A 62 -24.41 -4.34 -28.18
C LEU A 62 -23.84 -2.91 -28.00
N ARG A 63 -24.02 -2.30 -26.82
CA ARG A 63 -23.47 -0.96 -26.50
C ARG A 63 -21.92 -0.94 -26.48
N HIS A 64 -21.28 -2.10 -26.27
CA HIS A 64 -19.83 -2.23 -26.26
C HIS A 64 -19.22 -2.60 -27.60
N VAL A 65 -20.05 -2.78 -28.63
CA VAL A 65 -19.59 -3.05 -30.01
C VAL A 65 -18.83 -1.84 -30.55
N ASP A 66 -17.66 -2.08 -31.12
CA ASP A 66 -16.93 -1.04 -31.85
C ASP A 66 -17.46 -0.91 -33.28
N TRP A 67 -18.41 -0.01 -33.46
CA TRP A 67 -19.01 0.27 -34.76
C TRP A 67 -18.02 0.82 -35.79
N LYS A 68 -16.90 1.45 -35.34
CA LYS A 68 -15.86 1.92 -36.28
C LYS A 68 -15.03 0.78 -36.84
N VAL A 69 -14.77 -0.25 -36.04
CA VAL A 69 -14.10 -1.46 -36.51
C VAL A 69 -15.00 -2.28 -37.36
N TYR A 70 -16.28 -2.42 -36.98
CA TYR A 70 -17.28 -3.08 -37.80
C TYR A 70 -17.38 -2.48 -39.23
N ALA A 71 -17.48 -1.16 -39.34
CA ALA A 71 -17.55 -0.45 -40.61
C ALA A 71 -16.33 -0.66 -41.52
N LYS A 72 -15.19 -1.05 -40.98
CA LYS A 72 -13.93 -1.29 -41.73
C LYS A 72 -13.70 -2.76 -42.07
N THR A 73 -14.17 -3.67 -41.21
CA THR A 73 -13.79 -5.10 -41.27
C THR A 73 -14.97 -6.04 -41.47
N ASP A 74 -16.18 -5.52 -41.38
CA ASP A 74 -17.45 -6.28 -41.43
C ASP A 74 -17.52 -7.39 -40.35
N ARG A 75 -16.78 -7.21 -39.24
CA ARG A 75 -16.72 -8.13 -38.09
C ARG A 75 -17.06 -7.39 -36.81
N TYR A 76 -17.85 -8.05 -35.96
CA TYR A 76 -18.22 -7.50 -34.65
C TYR A 76 -17.12 -7.72 -33.63
N TYR A 77 -16.66 -6.63 -33.04
CA TYR A 77 -15.72 -6.62 -31.95
C TYR A 77 -16.30 -5.86 -30.75
N ILE A 78 -16.07 -6.39 -29.56
CA ILE A 78 -16.37 -5.73 -28.30
C ILE A 78 -15.12 -4.98 -27.84
N LYS A 79 -15.30 -3.73 -27.44
CA LYS A 79 -14.26 -2.97 -26.73
C LYS A 79 -14.15 -3.54 -25.34
N GLN A 80 -13.01 -4.17 -25.04
CA GLN A 80 -12.63 -4.45 -23.67
C GLN A 80 -11.93 -3.24 -23.10
N TYR A 81 -12.35 -2.89 -21.90
CA TYR A 81 -11.78 -1.78 -21.18
C TYR A 81 -11.11 -2.35 -19.93
N GLU A 82 -9.85 -1.98 -19.69
CA GLU A 82 -9.27 -2.14 -18.37
C GLU A 82 -9.74 -0.99 -17.50
N GLU A 83 -10.33 -1.33 -16.38
CA GLU A 83 -10.75 -0.32 -15.42
C GLU A 83 -9.52 0.15 -14.65
N GLU A 84 -9.07 1.38 -14.90
CA GLU A 84 -8.10 2.04 -14.01
C GLU A 84 -8.78 2.29 -12.67
N THR A 85 -8.27 1.64 -11.64
CA THR A 85 -8.67 1.93 -10.28
C THR A 85 -8.07 3.26 -9.87
N ASN A 86 -8.88 4.32 -9.79
CA ASN A 86 -8.52 5.55 -9.07
C ASN A 86 -8.66 5.30 -7.55
N LEU A 87 -8.07 4.22 -7.06
CA LEU A 87 -8.11 3.88 -5.65
C LEU A 87 -7.25 4.89 -4.87
N ARG A 88 -7.85 5.48 -3.85
CA ARG A 88 -7.10 6.24 -2.86
C ARG A 88 -6.71 5.31 -1.73
N HIS A 89 -5.43 5.19 -1.49
CA HIS A 89 -4.88 4.35 -0.47
C HIS A 89 -4.19 5.20 0.60
N TYR A 90 -4.43 4.88 1.86
CA TYR A 90 -3.72 5.46 2.99
C TYR A 90 -3.03 4.37 3.78
N VAL A 91 -1.75 4.54 4.06
CA VAL A 91 -1.09 3.85 5.14
C VAL A 91 -1.17 4.73 6.38
N VAL A 92 -1.59 4.15 7.47
CA VAL A 92 -1.67 4.79 8.78
C VAL A 92 -0.68 4.07 9.69
N LEU A 93 0.43 4.72 10.03
CA LEU A 93 1.55 4.15 10.77
C LEU A 93 1.54 4.66 12.21
N ASP A 94 1.48 3.73 13.13
CA ASP A 94 1.70 4.00 14.55
C ASP A 94 3.18 4.24 14.82
N THR A 95 3.50 5.34 15.48
CA THR A 95 4.87 5.74 15.87
C THR A 95 5.02 5.90 17.37
N SER A 96 4.10 5.34 18.14
CA SER A 96 4.12 5.37 19.59
C SER A 96 5.34 4.67 20.18
N ALA A 97 5.61 4.91 21.45
CA ALA A 97 6.77 4.36 22.14
C ALA A 97 6.85 2.82 22.09
N SER A 98 5.70 2.12 22.11
CA SER A 98 5.65 0.66 22.00
C SER A 98 6.18 0.14 20.66
N MET A 99 6.02 0.93 19.58
CA MET A 99 6.53 0.59 18.26
C MET A 99 8.06 0.68 18.14
N HIS A 100 8.73 1.43 19.01
CA HIS A 100 10.19 1.48 19.06
C HIS A 100 10.82 0.25 19.73
N TYR A 101 10.00 -0.61 20.34
CA TYR A 101 10.50 -1.82 20.96
C TYR A 101 11.12 -2.77 19.92
N LYS A 102 12.32 -3.23 20.22
CA LYS A 102 13.12 -4.10 19.36
C LYS A 102 13.33 -5.50 19.95
N GLY A 103 13.45 -5.60 21.30
CA GLY A 103 13.82 -6.84 21.96
C GLY A 103 15.14 -7.40 21.42
N GLU A 104 15.15 -8.71 21.12
CA GLU A 104 16.28 -9.40 20.49
C GLU A 104 16.24 -9.38 18.96
N ALA A 105 15.22 -8.75 18.36
CA ALA A 105 15.05 -8.70 16.91
C ALA A 105 16.07 -7.75 16.25
N ALA A 106 16.35 -7.95 14.97
CA ALA A 106 17.24 -7.09 14.20
C ALA A 106 16.63 -5.69 13.96
N LEU A 107 15.30 -5.60 13.91
CA LEU A 107 14.53 -4.39 13.65
C LEU A 107 13.56 -4.10 14.79
N SER A 108 13.28 -2.81 15.03
CA SER A 108 12.13 -2.41 15.84
C SER A 108 10.82 -2.66 15.08
N LYS A 109 9.69 -2.69 15.81
CA LYS A 109 8.38 -2.78 15.20
C LYS A 109 8.13 -1.62 14.24
N LEU A 110 8.57 -0.40 14.60
CA LEU A 110 8.47 0.79 13.77
C LEU A 110 9.24 0.66 12.46
N GLU A 111 10.50 0.21 12.53
CA GLU A 111 11.31 -0.03 11.33
C GLU A 111 10.65 -1.04 10.41
N TYR A 112 10.17 -2.15 10.97
CA TYR A 112 9.46 -3.18 10.20
C TYR A 112 8.18 -2.62 9.56
N GLY A 113 7.38 -1.87 10.34
CA GLY A 113 6.16 -1.21 9.85
C GLY A 113 6.43 -0.20 8.74
N ALA A 114 7.51 0.58 8.86
CA ALA A 114 7.93 1.54 7.84
C ALA A 114 8.37 0.84 6.54
N TYR A 115 9.07 -0.29 6.61
CA TYR A 115 9.44 -1.06 5.41
C TYR A 115 8.22 -1.66 4.72
N LEU A 116 7.25 -2.17 5.50
CA LEU A 116 5.99 -2.65 4.96
C LEU A 116 5.20 -1.50 4.28
N ALA A 117 5.12 -0.34 4.94
CA ALA A 117 4.50 0.86 4.39
C ALA A 117 5.16 1.29 3.08
N ALA A 118 6.49 1.31 3.02
CA ALA A 118 7.24 1.64 1.81
C ALA A 118 6.95 0.66 0.66
N GLY A 119 6.86 -0.64 0.95
CA GLY A 119 6.47 -1.66 -0.02
C GLY A 119 5.06 -1.45 -0.57
N LEU A 120 4.08 -1.18 0.31
CA LEU A 120 2.70 -0.88 -0.08
C LEU A 120 2.62 0.38 -0.96
N HIS A 121 3.29 1.46 -0.57
CA HIS A 121 3.35 2.67 -1.39
C HIS A 121 3.95 2.42 -2.77
N HIS A 122 5.04 1.65 -2.82
CA HIS A 122 5.66 1.29 -4.10
C HIS A 122 4.71 0.49 -4.99
N LEU A 123 3.99 -0.49 -4.42
CA LEU A 123 3.01 -1.30 -5.14
C LEU A 123 1.88 -0.43 -5.72
N MET A 124 1.28 0.43 -4.89
CA MET A 124 0.17 1.31 -5.31
C MET A 124 0.60 2.27 -6.42
N LEU A 125 1.77 2.91 -6.28
CA LEU A 125 2.28 3.82 -7.31
C LEU A 125 2.62 3.10 -8.62
N ARG A 126 3.03 1.83 -8.58
CA ARG A 126 3.20 1.01 -9.79
C ARG A 126 1.89 0.74 -10.50
N GLN A 127 0.80 0.61 -9.74
CA GLN A 127 -0.56 0.43 -10.26
C GLN A 127 -1.22 1.75 -10.66
N ARG A 128 -0.49 2.87 -10.57
CA ARG A 128 -0.98 4.24 -10.79
C ARG A 128 -2.07 4.68 -9.81
N ASP A 129 -2.21 3.98 -8.69
CA ASP A 129 -3.13 4.35 -7.62
C ASP A 129 -2.54 5.50 -6.78
N ALA A 130 -3.44 6.35 -6.26
CA ALA A 130 -3.05 7.44 -5.38
C ALA A 130 -2.80 6.92 -3.97
N THR A 131 -1.61 7.12 -3.42
CA THR A 131 -1.25 6.68 -2.07
C THR A 131 -0.79 7.83 -1.19
N GLY A 132 -1.19 7.79 0.08
CA GLY A 132 -0.87 8.75 1.12
C GLY A 132 -0.45 8.07 2.42
N LEU A 133 0.15 8.85 3.31
CA LEU A 133 0.66 8.40 4.61
C LEU A 133 0.09 9.29 5.72
N MET A 134 -0.36 8.67 6.79
CA MET A 134 -0.58 9.32 8.08
C MET A 134 0.26 8.63 9.13
N ALA A 135 0.79 9.39 10.07
CA ALA A 135 1.46 8.82 11.23
C ALA A 135 0.92 9.46 12.51
N PHE A 136 0.77 8.64 13.51
CA PHE A 136 0.23 9.02 14.81
C PHE A 136 1.03 8.40 15.98
N ASP A 137 0.93 9.04 17.11
CA ASP A 137 1.27 8.52 18.42
C ASP A 137 0.06 8.69 19.36
N GLU A 138 -0.01 9.74 20.13
CA GLU A 138 -1.21 10.16 20.88
C GLU A 138 -2.21 10.91 19.96
N THR A 139 -1.69 11.56 18.92
CA THR A 139 -2.42 12.36 17.94
C THR A 139 -1.85 12.16 16.53
N VAL A 140 -2.58 12.56 15.51
CA VAL A 140 -2.08 12.54 14.12
C VAL A 140 -1.12 13.71 13.91
N HIS A 141 0.19 13.44 13.87
CA HIS A 141 1.22 14.46 13.72
C HIS A 141 1.82 14.57 12.30
N THR A 142 1.59 13.58 11.45
CA THR A 142 2.06 13.59 10.07
C THR A 142 0.93 13.23 9.13
N VAL A 143 0.73 14.05 8.08
CA VAL A 143 -0.25 13.81 7.03
C VAL A 143 0.38 14.09 5.68
N ARG A 144 0.38 13.08 4.81
CA ARG A 144 0.72 13.18 3.40
C ARG A 144 -0.49 12.73 2.58
N PRO A 145 -1.20 13.64 1.93
CA PRO A 145 -2.41 13.31 1.17
C PRO A 145 -2.09 12.35 0.01
N PRO A 146 -3.06 11.52 -0.42
CA PRO A 146 -2.87 10.58 -1.50
C PRO A 146 -2.62 11.31 -2.83
N SER A 147 -1.58 10.87 -3.53
CA SER A 147 -1.23 11.34 -4.86
C SER A 147 -0.62 10.19 -5.67
N ALA A 148 -0.88 10.18 -6.98
CA ALA A 148 -0.23 9.29 -7.95
C ALA A 148 0.92 9.98 -8.70
N ALA A 149 1.26 11.22 -8.34
CA ALA A 149 2.33 11.98 -8.99
C ALA A 149 3.70 11.29 -8.80
N PRO A 150 4.61 11.33 -9.79
CA PRO A 150 5.93 10.68 -9.71
C PRO A 150 6.76 11.10 -8.49
N ALA A 151 6.65 12.36 -8.06
CA ALA A 151 7.36 12.88 -6.89
C ALA A 151 6.84 12.30 -5.55
N GLN A 152 5.61 11.76 -5.53
CA GLN A 152 4.99 11.24 -4.32
C GLN A 152 5.80 10.13 -3.68
N ARG A 153 6.36 9.22 -4.48
CA ARG A 153 7.21 8.14 -4.00
C ARG A 153 8.35 8.65 -3.12
N GLN A 154 9.12 9.59 -3.64
CA GLN A 154 10.26 10.13 -2.93
C GLN A 154 9.83 10.86 -1.65
N THR A 155 8.75 11.63 -1.72
CA THR A 155 8.18 12.32 -0.54
C THR A 155 7.79 11.34 0.56
N LEU A 156 7.12 10.22 0.21
CA LEU A 156 6.69 9.21 1.18
C LEU A 156 7.89 8.48 1.79
N LEU A 157 8.86 8.07 0.98
CA LEU A 157 10.05 7.36 1.45
C LEU A 157 10.88 8.23 2.41
N HIS A 158 11.11 9.52 2.07
CA HIS A 158 11.79 10.45 2.98
C HIS A 158 11.00 10.70 4.27
N THR A 159 9.67 10.73 4.20
CA THR A 159 8.84 10.87 5.39
C THR A 159 8.97 9.64 6.28
N LEU A 160 8.95 8.42 5.71
CA LEU A 160 9.14 7.18 6.48
C LEU A 160 10.52 7.10 7.13
N ASP A 161 11.60 7.46 6.39
CA ASP A 161 12.94 7.53 6.94
C ASP A 161 13.03 8.49 8.13
N ALA A 162 12.43 9.68 8.01
CA ALA A 162 12.41 10.66 9.10
C ALA A 162 11.60 10.18 10.32
N LEU A 163 10.52 9.42 10.11
CA LEU A 163 9.72 8.84 11.19
C LEU A 163 10.50 7.76 11.95
N VAL A 164 11.24 6.91 11.25
CA VAL A 164 12.08 5.86 11.86
C VAL A 164 13.23 6.46 12.69
N GLN A 165 13.80 7.59 12.25
CA GLN A 165 14.90 8.27 12.93
C GLN A 165 14.44 9.17 14.08
N ARG A 166 13.13 9.39 14.22
CA ARG A 166 12.57 10.20 15.29
C ARG A 166 12.61 9.41 16.61
N ASP A 167 13.06 10.07 17.67
CA ASP A 167 12.97 9.50 19.01
C ASP A 167 11.49 9.30 19.40
N ALA A 168 11.25 8.27 20.22
CA ALA A 168 9.93 8.01 20.75
C ALA A 168 9.43 9.23 21.54
N THR A 169 8.34 9.83 21.09
CA THR A 169 7.67 10.92 21.79
C THR A 169 6.35 10.38 22.36
N GLY A 170 6.11 10.65 23.63
CA GLY A 170 4.88 10.22 24.29
C GLY A 170 5.05 8.96 25.16
N THR A 171 4.36 8.95 26.29
CA THR A 171 4.36 7.86 27.26
C THR A 171 3.11 7.01 27.17
N GLN A 172 2.09 7.46 26.47
CA GLN A 172 0.80 6.78 26.34
C GLN A 172 0.33 6.80 24.88
N THR A 173 -0.19 5.69 24.43
CA THR A 173 -0.84 5.59 23.12
C THR A 173 -2.35 5.73 23.33
N ASN A 174 -2.99 6.69 22.68
CA ASN A 174 -4.44 6.76 22.59
C ASN A 174 -4.85 6.42 21.15
N ALA A 175 -4.71 5.15 20.79
CA ALA A 175 -5.00 4.67 19.44
C ALA A 175 -6.44 4.96 19.03
N ALA A 176 -7.41 4.89 19.95
CA ALA A 176 -8.81 5.14 19.63
C ALA A 176 -9.05 6.59 19.18
N THR A 177 -8.47 7.57 19.90
CA THR A 177 -8.58 8.99 19.55
C THR A 177 -7.88 9.29 18.23
N ALA A 178 -6.66 8.78 18.06
CA ALA A 178 -5.88 8.98 16.82
C ALA A 178 -6.58 8.35 15.61
N LEU A 179 -7.14 7.15 15.73
CA LEU A 179 -7.87 6.49 14.65
C LEU A 179 -9.20 7.21 14.34
N SER A 180 -9.87 7.79 15.31
CA SER A 180 -11.04 8.65 15.09
C SER A 180 -10.66 9.89 14.26
N GLU A 181 -9.57 10.55 14.62
CA GLU A 181 -9.04 11.69 13.87
C GLU A 181 -8.63 11.30 12.43
N VAL A 182 -8.01 10.13 12.26
CA VAL A 182 -7.70 9.55 10.94
C VAL A 182 -8.99 9.36 10.12
N ALA A 183 -10.03 8.76 10.73
CA ALA A 183 -11.29 8.50 10.05
C ALA A 183 -11.99 9.78 9.57
N GLU A 184 -11.92 10.87 10.35
CA GLU A 184 -12.46 12.18 9.97
C GLU A 184 -11.73 12.80 8.77
N ARG A 185 -10.42 12.54 8.64
CA ARG A 185 -9.56 13.10 7.57
C ARG A 185 -9.64 12.30 6.27
N ILE A 186 -10.07 11.02 6.34
CA ILE A 186 -10.16 10.14 5.18
C ILE A 186 -11.49 10.35 4.47
N GLY A 187 -11.41 10.75 3.19
CA GLY A 187 -12.58 10.87 2.33
C GLY A 187 -13.22 9.52 1.99
N ARG A 188 -14.42 9.57 1.45
CA ARG A 188 -15.17 8.37 1.03
C ARG A 188 -14.40 7.58 -0.04
N ARG A 189 -14.52 6.25 -0.02
CA ARG A 189 -13.92 5.29 -0.97
C ARG A 189 -12.38 5.32 -0.96
N SER A 190 -11.79 5.08 0.19
CA SER A 190 -10.35 4.90 0.35
C SER A 190 -10.05 3.53 0.94
N LEU A 191 -8.97 2.91 0.50
CA LEU A 191 -8.40 1.77 1.18
C LEU A 191 -7.48 2.29 2.29
N VAL A 192 -7.69 1.83 3.51
CA VAL A 192 -6.88 2.23 4.66
C VAL A 192 -6.18 1.00 5.23
N VAL A 193 -4.86 1.05 5.33
CA VAL A 193 -4.06 0.03 5.98
C VAL A 193 -3.44 0.63 7.22
N VAL A 194 -3.85 0.13 8.39
CA VAL A 194 -3.30 0.55 9.68
C VAL A 194 -2.19 -0.42 10.09
N ILE A 195 -1.03 0.13 10.44
CA ILE A 195 0.14 -0.61 10.93
C ILE A 195 0.39 -0.17 12.36
N THR A 196 0.07 -1.02 13.32
CA THR A 196 0.16 -0.79 14.75
C THR A 196 0.32 -2.11 15.49
N ASP A 197 0.87 -2.11 16.68
CA ASP A 197 0.89 -3.26 17.58
C ASP A 197 -0.35 -3.30 18.51
N LEU A 198 -1.21 -2.28 18.43
CA LEU A 198 -2.41 -2.09 19.26
C LEU A 198 -2.10 -2.17 20.77
N PHE A 199 -0.85 -1.86 21.15
CA PHE A 199 -0.46 -1.88 22.54
C PHE A 199 -0.94 -0.60 23.24
N GLU A 200 -2.13 -0.65 23.81
CA GLU A 200 -2.62 0.39 24.71
C GLU A 200 -2.15 0.08 26.13
N ASN A 201 -1.54 1.06 26.80
CA ASN A 201 -1.45 1.02 28.25
C ASN A 201 -2.87 1.15 28.80
N VAL A 202 -3.52 0.02 29.01
CA VAL A 202 -4.73 -0.04 29.85
C VAL A 202 -4.26 0.35 31.24
N GLY A 203 -4.27 1.66 31.52
CA GLY A 203 -4.01 2.16 32.84
C GLY A 203 -4.96 1.45 33.79
N ALA A 204 -4.41 0.79 34.81
CA ALA A 204 -5.17 0.25 35.88
C ALA A 204 -6.01 1.41 36.43
N HIS A 205 -7.28 1.42 36.11
CA HIS A 205 -8.26 2.18 36.84
C HIS A 205 -8.57 1.36 38.11
N ASP A 206 -7.82 1.67 39.18
CA ASP A 206 -8.23 1.38 40.53
C ASP A 206 -9.41 2.27 40.95
#